data_165cff241803dca5ac094f5534493b2b
#
_entry.id   165cff241803dca5ac094f5534493b2b
#
_cell.length_a   1.000
_cell.length_b   1.000
_cell.length_c   1.000
_cell.angle_alpha   90.00
_cell.angle_beta   90.00
_cell.angle_gamma   90.00
#
_symmetry.space_group_name_H-M   'P 1'
#
loop_
_entity.id
_entity.type
_entity.pdbx_description
1 polymer ?
#
loop_
_entity_poly.entity_id
_entity_poly.type
_entity_poly.pdbx_seq_one_letter_code
_entity_poly.pdbx_strand_id
1 'polypeptide(L)'
;MIHSNVNRRIFVKAAASTLFTGSLAATQASLPSNRQAKQSPSTVATPNTKLQDVSLQDVSPQDVSPQDVSLKGRIFKTLKIDMVGVKGSLTDKFIAAKEAGFHGIEMNSPGMDVEETKQAIKQSGLPVDGTVCSTHWSVRHTSPKADVRAQALKDLQTAIRDTHAVGGNSALLVVGDGKDGPVDQIWPRAIENISKALPLAAELGIHIAIENVWNRLLYDPQGDHNQTADQFIKFVDELNSPWVAMQFDIGNHWKYGNVGDWIRALGRRVVKLDLKGYSRAESKFTNIGQGDIDWADVRKALLEINYFGWAAAEVGKGNLNRLKEISANMDRVLNLKP
;
A
#
# COMPACT_ATOMS: atom_id res chain seq x y z
N MET A 1 4.28 -59.13 11.18
CA MET A 1 5.22 -59.58 10.14
C MET A 1 5.25 -58.47 9.12
N ILE A 2 6.25 -57.72 8.86
CA ILE A 2 7.71 -57.77 8.84
C ILE A 2 8.23 -56.36 9.10
N HIS A 3 9.24 -56.25 9.96
CA HIS A 3 10.07 -55.06 10.22
C HIS A 3 10.99 -54.77 9.02
N SER A 4 11.30 -53.46 8.84
CA SER A 4 12.68 -53.09 8.55
C SER A 4 12.97 -51.64 8.98
N ASN A 5 13.88 -51.57 9.96
CA ASN A 5 14.69 -50.42 10.35
C ASN A 5 15.79 -50.16 9.33
N VAL A 6 16.17 -48.93 9.04
CA VAL A 6 17.56 -48.52 8.74
C VAL A 6 17.81 -47.07 9.14
N ASN A 7 18.46 -46.90 10.23
CA ASN A 7 19.68 -46.21 10.62
C ASN A 7 20.01 -44.80 10.14
N ARG A 8 20.23 -44.01 11.18
CA ARG A 8 20.97 -42.73 11.33
C ARG A 8 22.38 -42.81 10.71
N ARG A 9 22.83 -41.68 10.18
CA ARG A 9 24.22 -41.23 10.34
C ARG A 9 24.31 -39.71 10.51
N ILE A 10 24.81 -39.30 11.66
CA ILE A 10 25.29 -38.02 12.09
C ILE A 10 26.61 -37.71 11.38
N PHE A 11 26.80 -36.51 10.86
CA PHE A 11 28.13 -35.95 10.63
C PHE A 11 28.22 -34.54 11.26
N VAL A 12 28.91 -34.53 12.40
CA VAL A 12 29.49 -33.33 13.00
C VAL A 12 30.84 -33.11 12.31
N LYS A 13 31.11 -31.90 11.85
CA LYS A 13 32.48 -31.39 11.68
C LYS A 13 32.56 -29.95 12.17
N ALA A 14 33.32 -29.84 13.24
CA ALA A 14 33.85 -28.58 13.76
C ALA A 14 35.15 -28.22 13.03
N ALA A 15 35.45 -26.96 12.93
CA ALA A 15 36.76 -26.30 12.91
C ALA A 15 36.58 -24.91 12.28
N ALA A 16 37.25 -23.87 12.61
CA ALA A 16 38.15 -23.44 13.65
C ALA A 16 38.25 -21.92 13.51
N SER A 17 38.34 -21.26 14.62
CA SER A 17 38.58 -19.82 14.75
C SER A 17 39.93 -19.43 14.16
N THR A 18 39.97 -18.30 13.42
CA THR A 18 41.23 -17.58 13.19
C THR A 18 40.99 -16.11 13.52
N LEU A 19 41.55 -15.68 14.62
CA LEU A 19 41.72 -14.29 15.04
C LEU A 19 42.75 -13.63 14.13
N PHE A 20 42.43 -12.49 13.55
CA PHE A 20 43.39 -11.56 12.99
C PHE A 20 43.27 -10.24 13.69
N THR A 21 44.25 -9.94 14.54
CA THR A 21 44.55 -8.62 15.08
C THR A 21 45.34 -7.83 14.04
N GLY A 22 44.82 -6.70 13.65
CA GLY A 22 45.49 -5.75 12.73
C GLY A 22 45.25 -4.30 13.18
N SER A 23 46.34 -3.69 13.58
CA SER A 23 46.54 -2.39 14.21
C SER A 23 46.01 -1.20 13.38
N LEU A 24 45.48 -0.20 14.12
CA LEU A 24 45.19 1.15 13.60
C LEU A 24 46.46 1.87 13.17
N ALA A 25 46.46 2.49 12.01
CA ALA A 25 47.29 3.60 11.67
C ALA A 25 46.44 4.76 11.11
N ALA A 26 46.30 5.80 11.90
CA ALA A 26 45.67 7.06 11.52
C ALA A 26 46.66 7.84 10.65
N THR A 27 46.22 8.22 9.44
CA THR A 27 46.97 9.21 8.62
C THR A 27 46.07 10.43 8.41
N GLN A 28 46.42 11.51 9.10
CA GLN A 28 45.89 12.86 8.82
C GLN A 28 46.50 13.35 7.50
N ALA A 29 45.66 13.77 6.57
CA ALA A 29 46.07 14.55 5.40
C ALA A 29 45.41 15.94 5.48
N SER A 30 46.28 16.93 5.54
CA SER A 30 46.02 18.35 5.64
C SER A 30 45.46 18.93 4.34
N LEU A 31 44.53 19.88 4.50
CA LEU A 31 44.00 20.76 3.45
C LEU A 31 45.05 21.80 2.98
N PRO A 32 45.11 22.16 1.73
CA PRO A 32 45.77 23.40 1.29
C PRO A 32 44.75 24.53 1.08
N SER A 33 45.17 25.69 1.57
CA SER A 33 44.48 26.97 1.49
C SER A 33 44.65 27.66 0.14
N ASN A 34 43.57 28.27 -0.29
CA ASN A 34 43.41 29.59 -0.91
C ASN A 34 44.44 30.12 -1.94
N ARG A 35 43.98 30.32 -3.18
CA ARG A 35 44.42 31.48 -3.99
C ARG A 35 43.29 32.04 -4.82
N GLN A 36 42.97 33.31 -4.57
CA GLN A 36 42.11 34.19 -5.37
C GLN A 36 42.72 34.43 -6.75
N ALA A 37 41.88 34.38 -7.79
CA ALA A 37 42.14 35.06 -9.06
C ALA A 37 40.88 35.83 -9.46
N LYS A 38 41.04 37.16 -9.49
CA LYS A 38 40.09 38.13 -10.06
C LYS A 38 40.03 37.95 -11.59
N GLN A 39 38.82 37.88 -12.15
CA GLN A 39 38.56 38.34 -13.52
C GLN A 39 37.13 38.91 -13.60
N SER A 40 37.05 40.07 -14.25
CA SER A 40 35.93 40.97 -14.42
C SER A 40 34.88 40.45 -15.42
N PRO A 41 33.68 41.07 -15.48
CA PRO A 41 32.49 40.46 -16.04
C PRO A 41 32.33 40.69 -17.54
N SER A 42 31.95 39.64 -18.26
CA SER A 42 31.41 39.74 -19.62
C SER A 42 29.89 39.78 -19.56
N THR A 43 29.33 40.89 -20.01
CA THR A 43 27.89 41.11 -20.17
C THR A 43 27.35 40.25 -21.31
N VAL A 44 26.50 39.27 -20.99
CA VAL A 44 25.62 38.62 -21.97
C VAL A 44 24.18 39.07 -21.65
N ALA A 45 23.60 39.73 -22.64
CA ALA A 45 22.22 40.22 -22.58
C ALA A 45 21.22 39.06 -22.53
N THR A 46 20.38 39.01 -21.47
CA THR A 46 19.22 38.15 -21.38
C THR A 46 18.03 38.79 -22.09
N PRO A 47 17.29 38.03 -22.93
CA PRO A 47 16.00 38.51 -23.45
C PRO A 47 14.98 38.58 -22.34
N ASN A 48 14.42 39.76 -22.15
CA ASN A 48 13.37 40.09 -21.23
C ASN A 48 12.04 39.45 -21.72
N THR A 49 11.74 38.21 -21.31
CA THR A 49 10.40 37.64 -21.48
C THR A 49 9.61 37.95 -20.19
N LYS A 50 8.72 38.92 -20.27
CA LYS A 50 7.73 39.20 -19.23
C LYS A 50 6.94 37.90 -18.99
N LEU A 51 7.23 37.21 -17.89
CA LEU A 51 6.28 36.28 -17.30
C LEU A 51 5.07 37.10 -16.84
N GLN A 52 3.96 36.94 -17.54
CA GLN A 52 2.68 37.42 -17.04
C GLN A 52 2.40 36.69 -15.73
N ASP A 53 2.27 37.43 -14.65
CA ASP A 53 1.72 36.98 -13.38
C ASP A 53 0.31 36.43 -13.66
N VAL A 54 0.20 35.13 -13.83
CA VAL A 54 -1.07 34.44 -13.68
C VAL A 54 -1.29 34.35 -12.18
N SER A 55 -2.05 35.28 -11.65
CA SER A 55 -2.56 35.18 -10.28
C SER A 55 -3.36 33.88 -10.19
N LEU A 56 -2.81 32.89 -9.50
CA LEU A 56 -3.59 31.77 -9.00
C LEU A 56 -4.62 32.41 -8.06
N GLN A 57 -5.84 32.57 -8.55
CA GLN A 57 -6.95 32.91 -7.68
C GLN A 57 -7.04 31.80 -6.64
N ASP A 58 -6.79 32.14 -5.39
CA ASP A 58 -7.08 31.32 -4.22
C ASP A 58 -8.60 31.05 -4.19
N VAL A 59 -9.02 30.00 -4.90
CA VAL A 59 -10.37 29.47 -4.72
C VAL A 59 -10.33 28.74 -3.38
N SER A 60 -10.94 29.33 -2.38
CA SER A 60 -11.12 28.69 -1.08
C SER A 60 -11.80 27.33 -1.30
N PRO A 61 -11.33 26.25 -0.67
CA PRO A 61 -11.97 24.93 -0.79
C PRO A 61 -13.45 24.90 -0.35
N GLN A 62 -13.94 25.98 0.25
CA GLN A 62 -15.30 26.09 0.79
C GLN A 62 -16.36 26.44 -0.25
N ASP A 63 -15.98 26.91 -1.45
CA ASP A 63 -16.92 27.42 -2.46
C ASP A 63 -17.26 26.43 -3.59
N VAL A 64 -16.67 25.21 -3.57
CA VAL A 64 -16.94 24.19 -4.59
C VAL A 64 -18.07 23.29 -4.11
N SER A 65 -19.13 23.16 -4.93
CA SER A 65 -20.17 22.17 -4.67
C SER A 65 -19.55 20.78 -4.46
N PRO A 66 -19.95 20.00 -3.45
CA PRO A 66 -19.41 18.65 -3.21
C PRO A 66 -19.50 17.73 -4.43
N GLN A 67 -20.45 17.99 -5.33
CA GLN A 67 -20.62 17.23 -6.57
C GLN A 67 -19.59 17.59 -7.65
N ASP A 68 -19.00 18.78 -7.60
CA ASP A 68 -18.06 19.31 -8.60
C ASP A 68 -16.59 19.03 -8.24
N VAL A 69 -16.31 18.47 -7.04
CA VAL A 69 -14.97 18.14 -6.61
C VAL A 69 -14.37 17.06 -7.52
N SER A 70 -13.29 17.41 -8.23
CA SER A 70 -12.52 16.51 -9.07
C SER A 70 -11.21 16.12 -8.41
N LEU A 71 -10.88 14.82 -8.48
CA LEU A 71 -9.60 14.28 -8.03
C LEU A 71 -8.66 13.96 -9.21
N LYS A 72 -8.93 14.54 -10.38
CA LYS A 72 -8.09 14.43 -11.58
C LYS A 72 -6.66 14.89 -11.27
N GLY A 73 -5.68 14.10 -11.69
CA GLY A 73 -4.26 14.36 -11.45
C GLY A 73 -3.78 14.07 -10.03
N ARG A 74 -4.68 13.69 -9.11
CA ARG A 74 -4.34 13.30 -7.74
C ARG A 74 -4.42 11.80 -7.50
N ILE A 75 -5.29 11.10 -8.22
CA ILE A 75 -5.52 9.66 -8.05
C ILE A 75 -5.08 8.89 -9.29
N PHE A 76 -4.30 7.84 -9.05
CA PHE A 76 -3.88 6.87 -10.03
C PHE A 76 -4.66 5.58 -9.80
N LYS A 77 -5.35 5.10 -10.84
CA LYS A 77 -6.15 3.88 -10.76
C LYS A 77 -5.27 2.65 -10.88
N THR A 78 -5.44 1.72 -9.94
CA THR A 78 -4.84 0.39 -9.98
C THR A 78 -5.90 -0.69 -9.74
N LEU A 79 -5.53 -1.96 -9.84
CA LEU A 79 -6.39 -3.10 -9.54
C LEU A 79 -5.56 -4.28 -9.06
N LYS A 80 -6.18 -5.14 -8.25
CA LYS A 80 -5.54 -6.38 -7.79
C LYS A 80 -5.37 -7.35 -8.97
N ILE A 81 -4.21 -7.99 -9.11
CA ILE A 81 -3.89 -8.91 -10.22
C ILE A 81 -4.94 -10.02 -10.40
N ASP A 82 -5.52 -10.50 -9.31
CA ASP A 82 -6.54 -11.57 -9.34
C ASP A 82 -7.85 -11.15 -10.01
N MET A 83 -8.09 -9.85 -10.19
CA MET A 83 -9.23 -9.33 -10.93
C MET A 83 -9.04 -9.44 -12.44
N VAL A 84 -7.82 -9.62 -12.94
CA VAL A 84 -7.53 -9.71 -14.36
C VAL A 84 -7.84 -11.12 -14.86
N GLY A 85 -9.07 -11.35 -15.32
CA GLY A 85 -9.56 -12.64 -15.83
C GLY A 85 -9.23 -12.88 -17.30
N VAL A 86 -8.24 -12.17 -17.86
CA VAL A 86 -7.76 -12.36 -19.24
C VAL A 86 -6.87 -13.61 -19.27
N LYS A 87 -7.06 -14.44 -20.30
CA LYS A 87 -6.19 -15.61 -20.55
C LYS A 87 -4.85 -15.15 -21.13
N GLY A 88 -3.79 -15.88 -20.83
CA GLY A 88 -2.44 -15.61 -21.32
C GLY A 88 -1.40 -15.51 -20.23
N SER A 89 -0.24 -14.97 -20.59
CA SER A 89 0.89 -14.71 -19.71
C SER A 89 0.61 -13.57 -18.71
N LEU A 90 1.50 -13.38 -17.75
CA LEU A 90 1.44 -12.21 -16.86
C LEU A 90 1.52 -10.89 -17.66
N THR A 91 2.34 -10.86 -18.71
CA THR A 91 2.44 -9.70 -19.62
C THR A 91 1.09 -9.39 -20.30
N ASP A 92 0.35 -10.41 -20.78
CA ASP A 92 -0.96 -10.20 -21.40
C ASP A 92 -1.96 -9.59 -20.41
N LYS A 93 -1.91 -9.99 -19.15
CA LYS A 93 -2.72 -9.41 -18.07
C LYS A 93 -2.39 -7.94 -17.82
N PHE A 94 -1.10 -7.59 -17.80
CA PHE A 94 -0.65 -6.20 -17.63
C PHE A 94 -1.08 -5.32 -18.80
N ILE A 95 -0.92 -5.81 -20.05
CA ILE A 95 -1.38 -5.13 -21.26
C ILE A 95 -2.89 -4.88 -21.20
N ALA A 96 -3.69 -5.89 -20.83
CA ALA A 96 -5.14 -5.76 -20.70
C ALA A 96 -5.55 -4.75 -19.60
N ALA A 97 -4.86 -4.73 -18.47
CA ALA A 97 -5.11 -3.74 -17.42
C ALA A 97 -4.81 -2.31 -17.92
N LYS A 98 -3.69 -2.11 -18.60
CA LYS A 98 -3.35 -0.82 -19.23
C LYS A 98 -4.38 -0.39 -20.28
N GLU A 99 -4.76 -1.30 -21.17
CA GLU A 99 -5.78 -1.03 -22.21
C GLU A 99 -7.14 -0.68 -21.59
N ALA A 100 -7.46 -1.25 -20.44
CA ALA A 100 -8.67 -0.91 -19.69
C ALA A 100 -8.62 0.48 -19.03
N GLY A 101 -7.46 1.17 -19.05
CA GLY A 101 -7.28 2.52 -18.52
C GLY A 101 -6.84 2.55 -17.05
N PHE A 102 -6.22 1.48 -16.55
CA PHE A 102 -5.51 1.51 -15.28
C PHE A 102 -4.10 2.08 -15.45
N HIS A 103 -3.59 2.69 -14.39
CA HIS A 103 -2.27 3.32 -14.33
C HIS A 103 -1.23 2.43 -13.64
N GLY A 104 -1.67 1.38 -12.93
CA GLY A 104 -0.84 0.43 -12.22
C GLY A 104 -1.57 -0.89 -11.97
N ILE A 105 -0.87 -1.82 -11.34
CA ILE A 105 -1.40 -3.11 -10.92
C ILE A 105 -0.83 -3.50 -9.55
N GLU A 106 -1.66 -4.07 -8.68
CA GLU A 106 -1.27 -4.56 -7.37
C GLU A 106 -1.07 -6.07 -7.43
N MET A 107 0.13 -6.53 -7.08
CA MET A 107 0.53 -7.94 -7.15
C MET A 107 0.30 -8.68 -5.82
N ASN A 108 0.35 -10.01 -5.83
CA ASN A 108 0.33 -10.83 -4.61
C ASN A 108 1.76 -11.26 -4.24
N SER A 109 2.14 -11.14 -2.97
CA SER A 109 3.40 -11.65 -2.42
C SER A 109 3.20 -12.09 -0.95
N PRO A 110 3.79 -13.20 -0.48
CA PRO A 110 4.68 -14.16 -1.21
C PRO A 110 4.02 -14.90 -2.36
N GLY A 111 4.86 -15.40 -3.26
CA GLY A 111 4.45 -16.21 -4.41
C GLY A 111 4.53 -15.48 -5.76
N MET A 112 4.97 -14.23 -5.76
CA MET A 112 5.27 -13.48 -6.98
C MET A 112 6.58 -13.97 -7.61
N ASP A 113 6.58 -14.21 -8.92
CA ASP A 113 7.81 -14.28 -9.69
C ASP A 113 8.26 -12.85 -10.04
N VAL A 114 9.32 -12.40 -9.36
CA VAL A 114 9.84 -11.04 -9.48
C VAL A 114 10.37 -10.75 -10.89
N GLU A 115 11.05 -11.71 -11.52
CA GLU A 115 11.64 -11.51 -12.83
C GLU A 115 10.56 -11.53 -13.94
N GLU A 116 9.57 -12.44 -13.86
CA GLU A 116 8.42 -12.41 -14.75
C GLU A 116 7.65 -11.10 -14.62
N THR A 117 7.49 -10.61 -13.38
CA THR A 117 6.80 -9.34 -13.10
C THR A 117 7.56 -8.14 -13.71
N LYS A 118 8.90 -8.09 -13.54
CA LYS A 118 9.73 -7.06 -14.19
C LYS A 118 9.63 -7.09 -15.72
N GLN A 119 9.57 -8.28 -16.31
CA GLN A 119 9.36 -8.41 -17.75
C GLN A 119 7.98 -7.90 -18.17
N ALA A 120 6.93 -8.23 -17.41
CA ALA A 120 5.58 -7.75 -17.68
C ALA A 120 5.49 -6.22 -17.59
N ILE A 121 6.13 -5.60 -16.58
CA ILE A 121 6.26 -4.13 -16.47
C ILE A 121 6.95 -3.55 -17.70
N LYS A 122 8.11 -4.11 -18.06
CA LYS A 122 8.90 -3.62 -19.21
C LYS A 122 8.13 -3.69 -20.54
N GLN A 123 7.43 -4.79 -20.77
CA GLN A 123 6.72 -5.03 -22.03
C GLN A 123 5.40 -4.26 -22.13
N SER A 124 4.66 -4.16 -21.05
CA SER A 124 3.39 -3.42 -21.02
C SER A 124 3.57 -1.92 -20.79
N GLY A 125 4.65 -1.53 -20.08
CA GLY A 125 4.82 -0.18 -19.55
C GLY A 125 3.78 0.17 -18.48
N LEU A 126 3.18 -0.84 -17.80
CA LEU A 126 2.30 -0.66 -16.65
C LEU A 126 3.09 -0.94 -15.37
N PRO A 127 3.25 0.01 -14.44
CA PRO A 127 3.98 -0.23 -13.19
C PRO A 127 3.20 -1.10 -12.21
N VAL A 128 3.92 -1.74 -11.30
CA VAL A 128 3.35 -2.27 -10.06
C VAL A 128 3.33 -1.14 -9.03
N ASP A 129 2.19 -0.91 -8.40
CA ASP A 129 2.05 0.11 -7.36
C ASP A 129 2.33 -0.42 -5.96
N GLY A 130 2.09 -1.72 -5.74
CA GLY A 130 2.30 -2.38 -4.46
C GLY A 130 1.97 -3.86 -4.52
N THR A 131 2.02 -4.50 -3.35
CA THR A 131 1.63 -5.91 -3.19
C THR A 131 0.60 -6.10 -2.09
N VAL A 132 -0.16 -7.19 -2.21
CA VAL A 132 -0.98 -7.74 -1.12
C VAL A 132 -0.18 -8.86 -0.45
N CYS A 133 -0.07 -8.85 0.88
CA CYS A 133 0.51 -9.97 1.62
C CYS A 133 -0.43 -11.18 1.51
N SER A 134 -0.16 -12.05 0.53
CA SER A 134 -1.09 -13.09 0.04
C SER A 134 -1.51 -14.14 1.09
N THR A 135 -0.76 -14.27 2.17
CA THR A 135 -0.97 -15.26 3.23
C THR A 135 -1.69 -14.72 4.46
N HIS A 136 -1.92 -13.41 4.55
CA HIS A 136 -2.33 -12.70 5.77
C HIS A 136 -3.66 -13.20 6.37
N TRP A 137 -4.55 -13.79 5.59
CA TRP A 137 -5.81 -14.36 6.09
C TRP A 137 -5.63 -15.66 6.87
N SER A 138 -4.59 -16.43 6.57
CA SER A 138 -4.31 -17.75 7.18
C SER A 138 -3.09 -17.72 8.09
N VAL A 139 -2.07 -16.93 7.77
CA VAL A 139 -0.81 -16.81 8.52
C VAL A 139 -0.77 -15.43 9.17
N ARG A 140 -1.28 -15.34 10.42
CA ARG A 140 -1.65 -14.08 11.05
C ARG A 140 -0.66 -13.62 12.12
N HIS A 141 -0.41 -12.32 12.18
CA HIS A 141 0.39 -11.69 13.25
C HIS A 141 -0.26 -11.78 14.64
N THR A 142 -1.57 -11.98 14.70
CA THR A 142 -2.35 -12.14 15.95
C THR A 142 -2.35 -13.56 16.50
N SER A 143 -1.88 -14.55 15.74
CA SER A 143 -1.95 -15.98 16.11
C SER A 143 -1.38 -16.25 17.51
N PRO A 144 -2.05 -17.11 18.33
CA PRO A 144 -1.48 -17.56 19.60
C PRO A 144 -0.21 -18.42 19.42
N LYS A 145 -0.03 -19.02 18.24
CA LYS A 145 1.12 -19.89 17.92
C LYS A 145 2.31 -19.06 17.46
N ALA A 146 3.44 -19.21 18.13
CA ALA A 146 4.66 -18.45 17.85
C ALA A 146 5.24 -18.74 16.46
N ASP A 147 5.19 -20.00 16.02
CA ASP A 147 5.63 -20.43 14.70
C ASP A 147 4.82 -19.79 13.57
N VAL A 148 3.48 -19.67 13.74
CA VAL A 148 2.62 -18.96 12.79
C VAL A 148 2.96 -17.48 12.75
N ARG A 149 3.22 -16.83 13.88
CA ARG A 149 3.65 -15.42 13.91
C ARG A 149 5.02 -15.23 13.26
N ALA A 150 5.95 -16.17 13.46
CA ALA A 150 7.26 -16.14 12.81
C ALA A 150 7.12 -16.25 11.28
N GLN A 151 6.23 -17.13 10.80
CA GLN A 151 5.93 -17.24 9.37
C GLN A 151 5.25 -15.97 8.84
N ALA A 152 4.29 -15.39 9.57
CA ALA A 152 3.63 -14.12 9.20
C ALA A 152 4.65 -12.98 9.03
N LEU A 153 5.63 -12.88 9.93
CA LEU A 153 6.72 -11.92 9.81
C LEU A 153 7.57 -12.16 8.55
N LYS A 154 7.94 -13.42 8.29
CA LYS A 154 8.71 -13.78 7.10
C LYS A 154 7.96 -13.45 5.82
N ASP A 155 6.67 -13.73 5.77
CA ASP A 155 5.81 -13.44 4.62
C ASP A 155 5.68 -11.92 4.38
N LEU A 156 5.47 -11.13 5.43
CA LEU A 156 5.46 -9.67 5.35
C LEU A 156 6.80 -9.12 4.87
N GLN A 157 7.92 -9.62 5.39
CA GLN A 157 9.26 -9.22 4.95
C GLN A 157 9.52 -9.60 3.48
N THR A 158 8.96 -10.73 3.02
CA THR A 158 9.03 -11.13 1.61
C THR A 158 8.21 -10.15 0.76
N ALA A 159 6.97 -9.84 1.16
CA ALA A 159 6.13 -8.86 0.46
C ALA A 159 6.82 -7.49 0.35
N ILE A 160 7.48 -7.01 1.42
CA ILE A 160 8.25 -5.75 1.40
C ILE A 160 9.39 -5.81 0.37
N ARG A 161 10.19 -6.91 0.36
CA ARG A 161 11.31 -7.07 -0.60
C ARG A 161 10.83 -7.17 -2.04
N ASP A 162 9.80 -7.97 -2.27
CA ASP A 162 9.23 -8.16 -3.61
C ASP A 162 8.63 -6.85 -4.14
N THR A 163 7.91 -6.11 -3.28
CA THR A 163 7.38 -4.78 -3.62
C THR A 163 8.50 -3.84 -4.08
N HIS A 164 9.57 -3.75 -3.29
CA HIS A 164 10.73 -2.93 -3.65
C HIS A 164 11.38 -3.40 -4.96
N ALA A 165 11.54 -4.71 -5.14
CA ALA A 165 12.20 -5.29 -6.31
C ALA A 165 11.47 -4.99 -7.63
N VAL A 166 10.15 -4.78 -7.60
CA VAL A 166 9.33 -4.46 -8.79
C VAL A 166 8.96 -2.99 -8.88
N GLY A 167 9.46 -2.14 -7.96
CA GLY A 167 9.27 -0.69 -7.99
C GLY A 167 7.96 -0.20 -7.38
N GLY A 168 7.26 -1.04 -6.62
CA GLY A 168 6.08 -0.65 -5.84
C GLY A 168 6.44 0.15 -4.58
N ASN A 169 5.44 0.67 -3.87
CA ASN A 169 5.66 1.53 -2.70
C ASN A 169 4.92 1.09 -1.43
N SER A 170 4.04 0.09 -1.50
CA SER A 170 3.28 -0.39 -0.35
C SER A 170 3.04 -1.91 -0.38
N ALA A 171 3.09 -2.53 0.80
CA ALA A 171 2.68 -3.91 1.02
C ALA A 171 1.42 -3.91 1.90
N LEU A 172 0.28 -4.29 1.34
CA LEU A 172 -0.99 -4.38 2.06
C LEU A 172 -0.94 -5.52 3.06
N LEU A 173 -1.38 -5.24 4.28
CA LEU A 173 -1.44 -6.18 5.37
C LEU A 173 -2.81 -6.18 6.07
N VAL A 174 -3.48 -7.33 6.12
CA VAL A 174 -4.49 -7.63 7.12
C VAL A 174 -3.78 -8.17 8.36
N VAL A 175 -3.88 -7.43 9.47
CA VAL A 175 -3.09 -7.69 10.69
C VAL A 175 -3.36 -9.06 11.30
N GLY A 176 -4.62 -9.51 11.27
CA GLY A 176 -5.02 -10.77 11.88
C GLY A 176 -6.54 -10.91 12.01
N ASP A 177 -7.00 -11.64 13.02
CA ASP A 177 -8.42 -11.91 13.25
C ASP A 177 -8.72 -11.97 14.75
N GLY A 178 -9.85 -11.37 15.18
CA GLY A 178 -10.33 -11.41 16.56
C GLY A 178 -10.61 -12.81 17.11
N LYS A 179 -10.71 -13.84 16.25
CA LYS A 179 -10.81 -15.25 16.71
C LYS A 179 -9.52 -15.80 17.32
N ASP A 180 -8.39 -15.13 17.15
CA ASP A 180 -7.09 -15.56 17.69
C ASP A 180 -6.97 -15.31 19.21
N GLY A 181 -7.92 -14.61 19.81
CA GLY A 181 -8.00 -14.36 21.25
C GLY A 181 -8.65 -13.00 21.59
N PRO A 182 -8.71 -12.66 22.87
CA PRO A 182 -9.21 -11.37 23.31
C PRO A 182 -8.24 -10.23 22.88
N VAL A 183 -8.79 -9.03 22.69
CA VAL A 183 -8.08 -7.87 22.11
C VAL A 183 -6.81 -7.52 22.90
N ASP A 184 -6.85 -7.59 24.22
CA ASP A 184 -5.72 -7.34 25.11
C ASP A 184 -4.53 -8.30 24.93
N GLN A 185 -4.76 -9.44 24.30
CA GLN A 185 -3.71 -10.41 23.93
C GLN A 185 -3.30 -10.31 22.47
N ILE A 186 -4.26 -10.18 21.55
CA ILE A 186 -3.95 -10.19 20.12
C ILE A 186 -3.34 -8.88 19.64
N TRP A 187 -3.72 -7.75 20.24
CA TRP A 187 -3.19 -6.43 19.90
C TRP A 187 -1.67 -6.34 20.15
N PRO A 188 -1.15 -6.60 21.37
CA PRO A 188 0.30 -6.54 21.60
C PRO A 188 1.08 -7.60 20.80
N ARG A 189 0.50 -8.78 20.52
CA ARG A 189 1.14 -9.76 19.62
C ARG A 189 1.35 -9.21 18.22
N ALA A 190 0.33 -8.54 17.68
CA ALA A 190 0.40 -7.94 16.36
C ALA A 190 1.42 -6.79 16.32
N ILE A 191 1.36 -5.87 17.29
CA ILE A 191 2.30 -4.75 17.42
C ILE A 191 3.74 -5.27 17.48
N GLU A 192 4.04 -6.19 18.42
CA GLU A 192 5.39 -6.78 18.57
C GLU A 192 5.88 -7.41 17.26
N ASN A 193 5.01 -8.17 16.59
CA ASN A 193 5.43 -8.93 15.44
C ASN A 193 5.63 -8.06 14.19
N ILE A 194 4.74 -7.10 13.94
CA ILE A 194 4.85 -6.14 12.82
C ILE A 194 6.05 -5.22 13.02
N SER A 195 6.32 -4.78 14.26
CA SER A 195 7.46 -3.92 14.58
C SER A 195 8.80 -4.51 14.13
N LYS A 196 8.93 -5.83 14.10
CA LYS A 196 10.14 -6.52 13.61
C LYS A 196 10.39 -6.37 12.11
N ALA A 197 9.37 -5.96 11.33
CA ALA A 197 9.49 -5.68 9.89
C ALA A 197 9.84 -4.21 9.60
N LEU A 198 9.67 -3.28 10.57
CA LEU A 198 9.85 -1.85 10.36
C LEU A 198 11.25 -1.44 9.88
N PRO A 199 12.36 -2.02 10.39
CA PRO A 199 13.70 -1.68 9.88
C PRO A 199 13.84 -1.97 8.39
N LEU A 200 13.31 -3.11 7.92
CA LEU A 200 13.33 -3.47 6.50
C LEU A 200 12.43 -2.55 5.67
N ALA A 201 11.23 -2.22 6.18
CA ALA A 201 10.31 -1.30 5.51
C ALA A 201 10.96 0.09 5.33
N ALA A 202 11.65 0.58 6.37
CA ALA A 202 12.39 1.84 6.33
C ALA A 202 13.59 1.81 5.37
N GLU A 203 14.38 0.73 5.39
CA GLU A 203 15.53 0.55 4.51
C GLU A 203 15.13 0.57 3.04
N LEU A 204 14.01 -0.10 2.71
CA LEU A 204 13.55 -0.24 1.32
C LEU A 204 12.54 0.84 0.89
N GLY A 205 12.11 1.71 1.79
CA GLY A 205 11.16 2.78 1.48
C GLY A 205 9.74 2.26 1.17
N ILE A 206 9.31 1.16 1.80
CA ILE A 206 8.02 0.51 1.55
C ILE A 206 7.08 0.73 2.74
N HIS A 207 5.86 1.22 2.49
CA HIS A 207 4.84 1.30 3.51
C HIS A 207 4.24 -0.08 3.79
N ILE A 208 4.14 -0.46 5.07
CA ILE A 208 3.24 -1.51 5.53
C ILE A 208 1.85 -0.87 5.61
N ALA A 209 1.01 -1.17 4.64
CA ALA A 209 -0.30 -0.55 4.48
C ALA A 209 -1.39 -1.44 5.09
N ILE A 210 -1.87 -1.07 6.29
CA ILE A 210 -2.87 -1.84 7.02
C ILE A 210 -4.25 -1.61 6.40
N GLU A 211 -4.94 -2.71 6.10
CA GLU A 211 -6.29 -2.67 5.55
C GLU A 211 -7.35 -2.80 6.67
N ASN A 212 -8.40 -2.01 6.57
CA ASN A 212 -9.60 -2.14 7.40
C ASN A 212 -10.51 -3.23 6.83
N VAL A 213 -10.57 -4.36 7.53
CA VAL A 213 -11.37 -5.53 7.14
C VAL A 213 -12.28 -6.01 8.28
N TRP A 214 -13.29 -6.82 7.96
CA TRP A 214 -14.26 -7.36 8.94
C TRP A 214 -13.70 -8.56 9.69
N ASN A 215 -12.61 -8.38 10.41
CA ASN A 215 -11.85 -9.43 11.09
C ASN A 215 -12.05 -9.45 12.62
N ARG A 216 -13.00 -8.70 13.15
CA ARG A 216 -13.30 -8.64 14.61
C ARG A 216 -12.13 -8.18 15.48
N LEU A 217 -11.18 -7.46 14.91
CA LEU A 217 -10.02 -6.94 15.64
C LEU A 217 -10.13 -5.44 15.92
N LEU A 218 -10.37 -4.65 14.89
CA LEU A 218 -10.40 -3.18 14.96
C LEU A 218 -11.80 -2.61 14.68
N TYR A 219 -12.73 -3.43 14.24
CA TYR A 219 -14.15 -3.15 14.20
C TYR A 219 -14.89 -3.95 15.26
N ASP A 220 -15.89 -3.34 15.87
CA ASP A 220 -16.90 -4.08 16.63
C ASP A 220 -17.88 -4.74 15.63
N PRO A 221 -17.89 -6.07 15.50
CA PRO A 221 -18.77 -6.74 14.56
C PRO A 221 -20.26 -6.67 14.95
N GLN A 222 -20.55 -6.31 16.21
CA GLN A 222 -21.89 -6.09 16.72
C GLN A 222 -22.27 -4.60 16.73
N GLY A 223 -21.31 -3.72 16.44
CA GLY A 223 -21.51 -2.28 16.38
C GLY A 223 -22.33 -1.85 15.17
N ASP A 224 -22.94 -0.70 15.29
CA ASP A 224 -23.71 -0.05 14.23
C ASP A 224 -22.83 0.72 13.24
N HIS A 225 -23.44 1.62 12.48
CA HIS A 225 -22.79 2.44 11.46
C HIS A 225 -22.20 3.77 12.00
N ASN A 226 -21.97 3.88 13.31
CA ASN A 226 -21.41 5.05 13.96
C ASN A 226 -19.99 4.81 14.52
N GLN A 227 -19.31 3.75 14.07
CA GLN A 227 -17.97 3.47 14.55
C GLN A 227 -16.95 4.50 14.04
N THR A 228 -16.09 4.96 14.94
CA THR A 228 -15.04 5.93 14.66
C THR A 228 -13.73 5.25 14.21
N ALA A 229 -12.81 6.01 13.61
CA ALA A 229 -11.50 5.52 13.19
C ALA A 229 -10.50 5.31 14.35
N ASP A 230 -10.89 5.62 15.59
CA ASP A 230 -9.97 5.73 16.73
C ASP A 230 -9.13 4.47 16.96
N GLN A 231 -9.72 3.28 16.80
CA GLN A 231 -9.00 2.02 16.99
C GLN A 231 -7.91 1.82 15.94
N PHE A 232 -8.20 2.17 14.68
CA PHE A 232 -7.21 2.10 13.61
C PHE A 232 -6.12 3.15 13.76
N ILE A 233 -6.48 4.38 14.13
CA ILE A 233 -5.54 5.46 14.43
C ILE A 233 -4.60 5.02 15.54
N LYS A 234 -5.15 4.53 16.66
CA LYS A 234 -4.37 4.04 17.79
C LYS A 234 -3.42 2.91 17.38
N PHE A 235 -3.90 1.95 16.60
CA PHE A 235 -3.08 0.81 16.17
C PHE A 235 -1.90 1.24 15.30
N VAL A 236 -2.16 2.12 14.31
CA VAL A 236 -1.12 2.64 13.41
C VAL A 236 -0.12 3.49 14.18
N ASP A 237 -0.60 4.38 15.06
CA ASP A 237 0.25 5.29 15.84
C ASP A 237 1.11 4.55 16.86
N GLU A 238 0.62 3.44 17.45
CA GLU A 238 1.40 2.63 18.40
C GLU A 238 2.61 1.95 17.75
N LEU A 239 2.54 1.64 16.44
CA LEU A 239 3.69 1.15 15.70
C LEU A 239 4.78 2.23 15.50
N ASN A 240 4.45 3.48 15.74
CA ASN A 240 5.34 4.63 15.81
C ASN A 240 6.39 4.68 14.68
N SER A 241 5.94 4.51 13.44
CA SER A 241 6.81 4.51 12.26
C SER A 241 6.14 5.21 11.09
N PRO A 242 6.84 6.08 10.34
CA PRO A 242 6.31 6.66 9.11
C PRO A 242 6.09 5.63 7.99
N TRP A 243 6.62 4.42 8.16
CA TRP A 243 6.49 3.31 7.22
C TRP A 243 5.31 2.38 7.52
N VAL A 244 4.46 2.75 8.49
CA VAL A 244 3.15 2.11 8.72
C VAL A 244 2.06 3.10 8.42
N ALA A 245 1.11 2.68 7.62
CA ALA A 245 0.03 3.52 7.14
C ALA A 245 -1.24 2.68 6.85
N MET A 246 -2.25 3.29 6.27
CA MET A 246 -3.50 2.65 5.92
C MET A 246 -3.65 2.51 4.40
N GLN A 247 -4.00 1.31 3.95
CA GLN A 247 -4.74 1.11 2.71
C GLN A 247 -6.22 1.05 3.07
N PHE A 248 -6.90 2.19 2.90
CA PHE A 248 -8.25 2.38 3.41
C PHE A 248 -9.28 1.84 2.42
N ASP A 249 -9.98 0.77 2.83
CA ASP A 249 -11.08 0.20 2.05
C ASP A 249 -12.39 0.92 2.34
N ILE A 250 -12.87 1.64 1.35
CA ILE A 250 -14.07 2.46 1.38
C ILE A 250 -15.32 1.59 1.55
N GLY A 251 -15.42 0.48 0.82
CA GLY A 251 -16.59 -0.39 0.86
C GLY A 251 -16.70 -1.20 2.15
N ASN A 252 -15.58 -1.68 2.69
CA ASN A 252 -15.56 -2.35 3.98
C ASN A 252 -16.04 -1.41 5.09
N HIS A 253 -15.60 -0.15 5.03
CA HIS A 253 -15.95 0.80 6.09
C HIS A 253 -17.41 1.24 6.03
N TRP A 254 -18.01 1.39 4.85
CA TRP A 254 -19.39 1.91 4.74
C TRP A 254 -20.42 1.16 5.58
N LYS A 255 -20.21 -0.13 5.84
CA LYS A 255 -21.04 -0.89 6.76
C LYS A 255 -21.03 -0.33 8.19
N TYR A 256 -19.90 0.17 8.66
CA TYR A 256 -19.63 0.50 10.05
C TYR A 256 -19.53 1.98 10.37
N GLY A 257 -19.50 2.86 9.36
CA GLY A 257 -19.39 4.27 9.61
C GLY A 257 -19.48 5.14 8.36
N ASN A 258 -19.33 6.45 8.55
CA ASN A 258 -19.23 7.39 7.47
C ASN A 258 -17.79 7.38 6.90
N VAL A 259 -17.66 7.14 5.61
CA VAL A 259 -16.36 7.03 4.93
C VAL A 259 -15.61 8.35 4.95
N GLY A 260 -16.29 9.47 4.67
CA GLY A 260 -15.66 10.78 4.68
C GLY A 260 -15.13 11.17 6.05
N ASP A 261 -15.87 10.90 7.12
CA ASP A 261 -15.42 11.16 8.49
C ASP A 261 -14.17 10.35 8.85
N TRP A 262 -14.12 9.09 8.42
CA TRP A 262 -12.93 8.28 8.64
C TRP A 262 -11.73 8.76 7.84
N ILE A 263 -11.91 9.15 6.57
CA ILE A 263 -10.83 9.72 5.75
C ILE A 263 -10.26 10.97 6.44
N ARG A 264 -11.12 11.87 6.95
CA ARG A 264 -10.71 13.07 7.69
C ARG A 264 -9.94 12.72 8.97
N ALA A 265 -10.46 11.78 9.77
CA ALA A 265 -9.84 11.35 11.01
C ALA A 265 -8.49 10.65 10.79
N LEU A 266 -8.40 9.76 9.79
CA LEU A 266 -7.15 9.08 9.43
C LEU A 266 -6.11 10.05 8.86
N GLY A 267 -6.55 11.05 8.09
CA GLY A 267 -5.68 12.09 7.55
C GLY A 267 -4.50 11.52 6.76
N ARG A 268 -3.29 11.98 7.06
CA ARG A 268 -2.04 11.56 6.39
C ARG A 268 -1.70 10.07 6.53
N ARG A 269 -2.40 9.32 7.38
CA ARG A 269 -2.21 7.86 7.52
C ARG A 269 -2.73 7.10 6.31
N VAL A 270 -3.65 7.69 5.53
CA VAL A 270 -4.14 7.07 4.29
C VAL A 270 -3.10 7.25 3.18
N VAL A 271 -2.44 6.17 2.79
CA VAL A 271 -1.45 6.17 1.69
C VAL A 271 -1.97 5.49 0.43
N LYS A 272 -3.02 4.67 0.56
CA LYS A 272 -3.66 3.99 -0.56
C LYS A 272 -5.14 3.75 -0.25
N LEU A 273 -5.94 3.59 -1.29
CA LEU A 273 -7.37 3.29 -1.19
C LEU A 273 -7.69 1.95 -1.82
N ASP A 274 -8.64 1.20 -1.23
CA ASP A 274 -9.37 0.12 -1.91
C ASP A 274 -10.80 0.57 -2.20
N LEU A 275 -11.25 0.33 -3.43
CA LEU A 275 -12.54 0.74 -3.93
C LEU A 275 -13.41 -0.46 -4.27
N LYS A 276 -14.52 -0.56 -3.59
CA LYS A 276 -15.67 -1.40 -3.92
C LYS A 276 -16.96 -0.65 -3.56
N GLY A 277 -18.08 -1.07 -4.06
CA GLY A 277 -19.38 -0.57 -3.62
C GLY A 277 -19.90 -1.40 -2.45
N TYR A 278 -20.81 -0.83 -1.69
CA TYR A 278 -21.57 -1.51 -0.66
C TYR A 278 -22.96 -0.90 -0.57
N SER A 279 -23.98 -1.73 -0.34
CA SER A 279 -25.35 -1.29 -0.03
C SER A 279 -25.68 -1.64 1.41
N ARG A 280 -25.95 -0.65 2.24
CA ARG A 280 -26.45 -0.85 3.60
C ARG A 280 -27.85 -1.46 3.59
N ALA A 281 -28.71 -1.01 2.67
CA ALA A 281 -30.06 -1.50 2.53
C ALA A 281 -30.10 -3.01 2.23
N GLU A 282 -29.18 -3.49 1.39
CA GLU A 282 -29.11 -4.89 1.00
C GLU A 282 -28.03 -5.68 1.77
N SER A 283 -27.27 -5.01 2.65
CA SER A 283 -26.17 -5.58 3.44
C SER A 283 -25.18 -6.39 2.61
N LYS A 284 -24.81 -5.91 1.41
CA LYS A 284 -23.93 -6.62 0.49
C LYS A 284 -22.96 -5.69 -0.26
N PHE A 285 -21.84 -6.27 -0.68
CA PHE A 285 -20.93 -5.60 -1.62
C PHE A 285 -21.56 -5.48 -3.00
N THR A 286 -21.25 -4.38 -3.67
CA THR A 286 -21.72 -4.04 -5.01
C THR A 286 -20.54 -3.63 -5.90
N ASN A 287 -20.79 -3.39 -7.17
CA ASN A 287 -19.79 -2.77 -8.05
C ASN A 287 -19.49 -1.33 -7.59
N ILE A 288 -18.30 -0.84 -7.93
CA ILE A 288 -17.89 0.55 -7.67
C ILE A 288 -18.94 1.50 -8.25
N GLY A 289 -19.46 2.39 -7.40
CA GLY A 289 -20.49 3.36 -7.75
C GLY A 289 -21.91 2.83 -7.82
N GLN A 290 -22.12 1.60 -7.41
CA GLN A 290 -23.42 1.03 -7.05
C GLN A 290 -23.55 0.97 -5.52
N GLY A 291 -24.78 0.78 -5.03
CA GLY A 291 -25.08 0.86 -3.58
C GLY A 291 -25.32 2.32 -3.16
N ASP A 292 -25.01 2.61 -1.92
CA ASP A 292 -25.43 3.86 -1.27
C ASP A 292 -24.27 4.65 -0.62
N ILE A 293 -23.01 4.37 -1.02
CA ILE A 293 -21.84 5.13 -0.58
C ILE A 293 -21.92 6.58 -1.08
N ASP A 294 -21.76 7.55 -0.18
CA ASP A 294 -21.67 8.98 -0.52
C ASP A 294 -20.29 9.32 -1.14
N TRP A 295 -20.19 9.10 -2.45
CA TRP A 295 -18.96 9.41 -3.19
C TRP A 295 -18.65 10.91 -3.28
N ALA A 296 -19.64 11.78 -3.09
CA ALA A 296 -19.42 13.22 -3.07
C ALA A 296 -18.65 13.63 -1.81
N ASP A 297 -19.07 13.10 -0.64
CA ASP A 297 -18.35 13.32 0.61
C ASP A 297 -16.97 12.63 0.62
N VAL A 298 -16.85 11.42 0.02
CA VAL A 298 -15.55 10.77 -0.17
C VAL A 298 -14.57 11.67 -0.92
N ARG A 299 -14.98 12.26 -2.06
CA ARG A 299 -14.10 13.15 -2.84
C ARG A 299 -13.71 14.38 -2.03
N LYS A 300 -14.67 15.00 -1.33
CA LYS A 300 -14.43 16.16 -0.48
C LYS A 300 -13.43 15.83 0.62
N ALA A 301 -13.61 14.74 1.35
CA ALA A 301 -12.70 14.31 2.41
C ALA A 301 -11.28 14.02 1.89
N LEU A 302 -11.15 13.38 0.74
CA LEU A 302 -9.84 13.13 0.11
C LEU A 302 -9.13 14.43 -0.28
N LEU A 303 -9.88 15.45 -0.75
CA LEU A 303 -9.32 16.77 -1.03
C LEU A 303 -8.89 17.50 0.25
N GLU A 304 -9.71 17.45 1.30
CA GLU A 304 -9.43 18.06 2.61
C GLU A 304 -8.15 17.52 3.26
N ILE A 305 -7.89 16.22 3.15
CA ILE A 305 -6.63 15.62 3.63
C ILE A 305 -5.47 15.77 2.64
N ASN A 306 -5.69 16.46 1.52
CA ASN A 306 -4.73 16.60 0.43
C ASN A 306 -4.22 15.26 -0.12
N TYR A 307 -5.10 14.27 -0.26
CA TYR A 307 -4.72 12.95 -0.73
C TYR A 307 -4.15 12.98 -2.15
N PHE A 308 -3.04 12.28 -2.34
CA PHE A 308 -2.40 12.04 -3.62
C PHE A 308 -1.84 10.61 -3.62
N GLY A 309 -2.31 9.76 -4.53
CA GLY A 309 -1.84 8.36 -4.51
C GLY A 309 -2.70 7.40 -5.33
N TRP A 310 -2.56 6.13 -4.99
CA TRP A 310 -3.20 5.03 -5.68
C TRP A 310 -4.57 4.70 -5.10
N ALA A 311 -5.49 4.33 -6.00
CA ALA A 311 -6.76 3.74 -5.63
C ALA A 311 -6.92 2.40 -6.37
N ALA A 312 -6.97 1.32 -5.61
CA ALA A 312 -7.09 -0.03 -6.15
C ALA A 312 -8.57 -0.42 -6.27
N ALA A 313 -8.96 -0.92 -7.43
CA ALA A 313 -10.25 -1.61 -7.55
C ALA A 313 -10.17 -2.96 -6.83
N GLU A 314 -11.22 -3.29 -6.06
CA GLU A 314 -11.37 -4.59 -5.42
C GLU A 314 -12.81 -5.11 -5.60
N VAL A 315 -13.08 -5.63 -6.78
CA VAL A 315 -14.39 -6.18 -7.18
C VAL A 315 -14.21 -7.46 -7.98
N GLY A 316 -15.31 -8.11 -8.36
CA GLY A 316 -15.26 -9.37 -9.11
C GLY A 316 -14.44 -9.28 -10.39
N LYS A 317 -13.60 -10.32 -10.62
CA LYS A 317 -12.74 -10.47 -11.79
C LYS A 317 -13.53 -10.52 -13.11
N GLY A 318 -12.86 -10.19 -14.21
CA GLY A 318 -13.44 -10.32 -15.53
C GLY A 318 -12.47 -10.18 -16.68
N ASN A 319 -13.03 -10.28 -17.89
CA ASN A 319 -12.30 -10.05 -19.13
C ASN A 319 -12.05 -8.54 -19.37
N LEU A 320 -11.42 -8.19 -20.47
CA LEU A 320 -11.08 -6.81 -20.81
C LEU A 320 -12.27 -5.85 -20.77
N ASN A 321 -13.47 -6.26 -21.22
CA ASN A 321 -14.67 -5.41 -21.19
C ASN A 321 -15.07 -5.10 -19.73
N ARG A 322 -15.01 -6.10 -18.86
CA ARG A 322 -15.27 -5.91 -17.43
C ARG A 322 -14.23 -4.99 -16.79
N LEU A 323 -12.96 -5.11 -17.16
CA LEU A 323 -11.90 -4.22 -16.66
C LEU A 323 -12.14 -2.77 -17.12
N LYS A 324 -12.56 -2.55 -18.37
CA LYS A 324 -12.95 -1.22 -18.89
C LYS A 324 -14.13 -0.62 -18.13
N GLU A 325 -15.15 -1.43 -17.83
CA GLU A 325 -16.29 -1.01 -17.01
C GLU A 325 -15.85 -0.58 -15.61
N ILE A 326 -15.01 -1.38 -14.93
CA ILE A 326 -14.49 -1.07 -13.60
C ILE A 326 -13.70 0.24 -13.63
N SER A 327 -12.79 0.40 -14.57
CA SER A 327 -12.01 1.62 -14.76
C SER A 327 -12.90 2.86 -14.98
N ALA A 328 -13.95 2.74 -15.81
CA ALA A 328 -14.90 3.82 -16.06
C ALA A 328 -15.74 4.16 -14.81
N ASN A 329 -16.12 3.15 -14.02
CA ASN A 329 -16.79 3.37 -12.75
C ASN A 329 -15.91 4.15 -11.74
N MET A 330 -14.61 3.83 -11.68
CA MET A 330 -13.66 4.60 -10.87
C MET A 330 -13.54 6.05 -11.35
N ASP A 331 -13.45 6.27 -12.68
CA ASP A 331 -13.42 7.62 -13.25
C ASP A 331 -14.64 8.42 -12.82
N ARG A 332 -15.83 7.81 -12.85
CA ARG A 332 -17.10 8.45 -12.50
C ARG A 332 -17.20 8.79 -11.01
N VAL A 333 -16.91 7.82 -10.11
CA VAL A 333 -17.09 8.05 -8.66
C VAL A 333 -16.04 9.00 -8.08
N LEU A 334 -14.85 9.04 -8.65
CA LEU A 334 -13.75 9.92 -8.22
C LEU A 334 -13.65 11.21 -9.05
N ASN A 335 -14.53 11.36 -10.05
CA ASN A 335 -14.55 12.52 -10.96
C ASN A 335 -13.16 12.76 -11.59
N LEU A 336 -12.59 11.73 -12.25
CA LEU A 336 -11.23 11.79 -12.82
C LEU A 336 -11.23 12.31 -14.26
N LYS A 337 -12.37 12.26 -14.95
CA LYS A 337 -12.56 12.77 -16.32
C LYS A 337 -13.50 13.97 -16.29
N PRO A 338 -13.27 14.95 -17.20
CA PRO A 338 -14.20 16.06 -17.36
C PRO A 338 -15.56 15.60 -17.88
#